data_460956bd349216293ecb4108e9e68c94
#
_entry.id   460956bd349216293ecb4108e9e68c94
#
_cell.length_a   1.000
_cell.length_b   1.000
_cell.length_c   1.000
_cell.angle_alpha   90.00
_cell.angle_beta   90.00
_cell.angle_gamma   90.00
#
_symmetry.space_group_name_H-M   'P 1'
#
loop_
_entity.id
_entity.type
_entity.pdbx_description
1 polymer ?
#
loop_
_entity_poly.entity_id
_entity_poly.type
_entity_poly.pdbx_seq_one_letter_code
_entity_poly.pdbx_strand_id
1 'polypeptide(L)'
;MRKLNAVIFAVLAVVFILPVVATVLLSFEHGLQGYSDLLFDCFVFYPMFWNSVIYAVVITLVQLVVIIPCAFGFSQARFRGKGALFVFYIVLMMMPLQVTILPNYIGLRDMGLIDHQLGIILPMVFSPFGVVVMHQYMKNIDNSVIEATRLETNSIIRVMITSVIPQLRVCIFAVVLFVFADCWNMVEQPMLFLKNEELKTLSVFITNAQNYTGEVLFPAAVMFLIPVLLLYLFFNDSLEKGLTLGDLS
;
A
#
# COMPACT_ATOMS: atom_id res chain seq x y z
N MET A 1 35.03 -13.75 -6.14
CA MET A 1 33.81 -13.35 -5.40
C MET A 1 32.90 -12.40 -6.20
N ARG A 2 33.34 -11.23 -6.70
CA ARG A 2 32.47 -10.30 -7.46
C ARG A 2 31.78 -10.91 -8.70
N LYS A 3 32.47 -11.71 -9.52
CA LYS A 3 31.87 -12.36 -10.71
C LYS A 3 30.83 -13.44 -10.34
N LEU A 4 31.07 -14.18 -9.28
CA LEU A 4 30.11 -15.20 -8.79
C LEU A 4 28.83 -14.54 -8.27
N ASN A 5 28.95 -13.47 -7.47
CA ASN A 5 27.80 -12.70 -6.99
C ASN A 5 26.99 -12.11 -8.15
N ALA A 6 27.67 -11.54 -9.18
CA ALA A 6 26.99 -11.01 -10.36
C ALA A 6 26.20 -12.08 -11.11
N VAL A 7 26.75 -13.29 -11.25
CA VAL A 7 26.03 -14.44 -11.87
C VAL A 7 24.82 -14.86 -11.03
N ILE A 8 24.99 -14.96 -9.70
CA ILE A 8 23.89 -15.30 -8.79
C ILE A 8 22.76 -14.25 -8.89
N PHE A 9 23.09 -12.95 -8.85
CA PHE A 9 22.08 -11.89 -9.00
C PHE A 9 21.39 -11.92 -10.37
N ALA A 10 22.14 -12.19 -11.46
CA ALA A 10 21.56 -12.31 -12.79
C ALA A 10 20.58 -13.49 -12.88
N VAL A 11 20.95 -14.64 -12.34
CA VAL A 11 20.07 -15.83 -12.30
C VAL A 11 18.81 -15.55 -11.48
N LEU A 12 18.95 -14.94 -10.29
CA LEU A 12 17.81 -14.56 -9.46
C LEU A 12 16.89 -13.59 -10.21
N ALA A 13 17.46 -12.56 -10.85
CA ALA A 13 16.69 -11.59 -11.63
C ALA A 13 15.89 -12.27 -12.74
N VAL A 14 16.49 -13.20 -13.48
CA VAL A 14 15.81 -13.98 -14.53
C VAL A 14 14.66 -14.80 -13.93
N VAL A 15 14.90 -15.50 -12.82
CA VAL A 15 13.87 -16.33 -12.15
C VAL A 15 12.66 -15.49 -11.69
N PHE A 16 12.90 -14.27 -11.15
CA PHE A 16 11.81 -13.40 -10.72
C PHE A 16 11.09 -12.70 -11.88
N ILE A 17 11.78 -12.38 -12.97
CA ILE A 17 11.18 -11.73 -14.14
C ILE A 17 10.42 -12.72 -15.02
N LEU A 18 10.87 -13.98 -15.07
CA LEU A 18 10.31 -15.02 -15.94
C LEU A 18 8.77 -15.16 -15.82
N PRO A 19 8.14 -15.26 -14.62
CA PRO A 19 6.69 -15.38 -14.53
C PRO A 19 5.97 -14.12 -15.05
N VAL A 20 6.54 -12.95 -14.88
CA VAL A 20 5.94 -11.70 -15.41
C VAL A 20 5.99 -11.69 -16.93
N VAL A 21 7.15 -12.04 -17.50
CA VAL A 21 7.30 -12.16 -18.97
C VAL A 21 6.37 -13.22 -19.52
N ALA A 22 6.25 -14.38 -18.86
CA ALA A 22 5.34 -15.44 -19.26
C ALA A 22 3.88 -14.95 -19.27
N THR A 23 3.45 -14.24 -18.23
CA THR A 23 2.08 -13.66 -18.17
C THR A 23 1.84 -12.70 -19.32
N VAL A 24 2.81 -11.82 -19.62
CA VAL A 24 2.70 -10.89 -20.76
C VAL A 24 2.65 -11.64 -22.09
N LEU A 25 3.49 -12.65 -22.29
CA LEU A 25 3.47 -13.44 -23.55
C LEU A 25 2.17 -14.21 -23.71
N LEU A 26 1.68 -14.86 -22.66
CA LEU A 26 0.42 -15.60 -22.66
C LEU A 26 -0.79 -14.67 -22.88
N SER A 27 -0.73 -13.40 -22.43
CA SER A 27 -1.80 -12.44 -22.70
C SER A 27 -1.99 -12.10 -24.18
N PHE A 28 -0.98 -12.37 -25.01
CA PHE A 28 -1.02 -12.17 -26.47
C PHE A 28 -1.14 -13.49 -27.24
N GLU A 29 -1.37 -14.64 -26.59
CA GLU A 29 -1.50 -15.94 -27.25
C GLU A 29 -2.61 -15.94 -28.34
N HIS A 30 -3.71 -15.25 -28.06
CA HIS A 30 -4.82 -15.04 -29.00
C HIS A 30 -4.80 -13.62 -29.65
N GLY A 31 -3.62 -13.00 -29.72
CA GLY A 31 -3.44 -11.64 -30.23
C GLY A 31 -4.10 -10.60 -29.32
N LEU A 32 -4.87 -9.69 -29.90
CA LEU A 32 -5.60 -8.65 -29.16
C LEU A 32 -7.03 -9.06 -28.78
N GLN A 33 -7.47 -10.25 -29.19
CA GLN A 33 -8.84 -10.70 -28.95
C GLN A 33 -9.13 -10.81 -27.45
N GLY A 34 -8.23 -11.40 -26.65
CA GLY A 34 -8.41 -11.49 -25.21
C GLY A 34 -8.53 -10.12 -24.50
N TYR A 35 -7.85 -9.10 -25.01
CA TYR A 35 -8.02 -7.72 -24.51
C TYR A 35 -9.38 -7.14 -24.93
N SER A 36 -9.87 -7.42 -26.16
CA SER A 36 -11.20 -6.98 -26.58
C SER A 36 -12.30 -7.65 -25.76
N ASP A 37 -12.20 -8.96 -25.54
CA ASP A 37 -13.15 -9.72 -24.72
C ASP A 37 -13.17 -9.22 -23.26
N LEU A 38 -11.99 -8.94 -22.69
CA LEU A 38 -11.89 -8.34 -21.36
C LEU A 38 -12.54 -6.97 -21.27
N LEU A 39 -12.29 -6.11 -22.26
CA LEU A 39 -12.70 -4.71 -22.22
C LEU A 39 -14.14 -4.49 -22.68
N PHE A 40 -14.68 -5.32 -23.55
CA PHE A 40 -16.01 -5.09 -24.15
C PHE A 40 -17.06 -6.12 -23.74
N ASP A 41 -16.65 -7.35 -23.42
CA ASP A 41 -17.58 -8.44 -23.10
C ASP A 41 -17.60 -8.79 -21.60
N CYS A 42 -16.55 -8.42 -20.84
CA CYS A 42 -16.48 -8.67 -19.41
C CYS A 42 -16.97 -7.48 -18.60
N PHE A 43 -18.30 -7.35 -18.42
CA PHE A 43 -18.92 -6.21 -17.70
C PHE A 43 -18.46 -6.06 -16.26
N VAL A 44 -17.98 -7.12 -15.61
CA VAL A 44 -17.53 -7.09 -14.20
C VAL A 44 -16.11 -6.49 -14.05
N PHE A 45 -15.31 -6.51 -15.11
CA PHE A 45 -13.94 -6.02 -15.10
C PHE A 45 -13.83 -4.54 -14.70
N TYR A 46 -14.61 -3.67 -15.33
CA TYR A 46 -14.54 -2.22 -15.08
C TYR A 46 -14.89 -1.82 -13.65
N PRO A 47 -16.02 -2.27 -13.07
CA PRO A 47 -16.29 -2.00 -11.66
C PRO A 47 -15.16 -2.45 -10.74
N MET A 48 -14.67 -3.68 -10.90
CA MET A 48 -13.60 -4.22 -10.06
C MET A 48 -12.27 -3.48 -10.22
N PHE A 49 -11.90 -3.07 -11.44
CA PHE A 49 -10.70 -2.27 -11.69
C PHE A 49 -10.79 -0.92 -10.99
N TRP A 50 -11.89 -0.18 -11.20
CA TRP A 50 -12.06 1.14 -10.59
C TRP A 50 -12.20 1.08 -9.08
N ASN A 51 -12.87 0.06 -8.53
CA ASN A 51 -12.90 -0.15 -7.08
C ASN A 51 -11.51 -0.38 -6.52
N SER A 52 -10.67 -1.19 -7.18
CA SER A 52 -9.28 -1.36 -6.76
C SER A 52 -8.52 -0.03 -6.73
N VAL A 53 -8.67 0.81 -7.77
CA VAL A 53 -8.05 2.13 -7.81
C VAL A 53 -8.59 3.02 -6.69
N ILE A 54 -9.91 3.09 -6.52
CA ILE A 54 -10.56 3.93 -5.50
C ILE A 54 -10.14 3.48 -4.10
N TYR A 55 -10.21 2.18 -3.78
CA TYR A 55 -9.81 1.67 -2.47
C TYR A 55 -8.34 1.94 -2.20
N ALA A 56 -7.44 1.62 -3.13
CA ALA A 56 -6.01 1.83 -2.95
C ALA A 56 -5.68 3.32 -2.75
N VAL A 57 -6.24 4.21 -3.56
CA VAL A 57 -5.98 5.66 -3.46
C VAL A 57 -6.59 6.23 -2.18
N VAL A 58 -7.87 5.98 -1.90
CA VAL A 58 -8.57 6.54 -0.74
C VAL A 58 -7.95 6.06 0.56
N ILE A 59 -7.70 4.75 0.70
CA ILE A 59 -7.07 4.19 1.90
C ILE A 59 -5.67 4.79 2.10
N THR A 60 -4.84 4.86 1.04
CA THR A 60 -3.49 5.44 1.12
C THR A 60 -3.54 6.89 1.59
N LEU A 61 -4.41 7.72 1.02
CA LEU A 61 -4.53 9.13 1.39
C LEU A 61 -5.01 9.30 2.84
N VAL A 62 -6.05 8.57 3.25
CA VAL A 62 -6.58 8.64 4.61
C VAL A 62 -5.58 8.10 5.62
N GLN A 63 -4.88 7.01 5.31
CA GLN A 63 -3.80 6.50 6.15
C GLN A 63 -2.71 7.55 6.38
N LEU A 64 -2.26 8.27 5.36
CA LEU A 64 -1.24 9.32 5.53
C LEU A 64 -1.70 10.41 6.49
N VAL A 65 -2.97 10.82 6.38
CA VAL A 65 -3.56 11.83 7.29
C VAL A 65 -3.55 11.35 8.75
N VAL A 66 -3.65 10.04 8.99
CA VAL A 66 -3.60 9.45 10.34
C VAL A 66 -2.17 9.15 10.78
N ILE A 67 -1.35 8.56 9.89
CA ILE A 67 0.01 8.09 10.19
C ILE A 67 0.92 9.26 10.57
N ILE A 68 0.92 10.35 9.80
CA ILE A 68 1.87 11.47 10.00
C ILE A 68 1.69 12.12 11.38
N PRO A 69 0.48 12.56 11.80
CA PRO A 69 0.28 13.12 13.13
C PRO A 69 0.54 12.13 14.27
N CYS A 70 0.15 10.86 14.07
CA CYS A 70 0.38 9.81 15.07
C CYS A 70 1.87 9.57 15.30
N ALA A 71 2.65 9.41 14.23
CA ALA A 71 4.10 9.25 14.29
C ALA A 71 4.79 10.49 14.88
N PHE A 72 4.31 11.70 14.53
CA PHE A 72 4.80 12.96 15.10
C PHE A 72 4.53 13.02 16.61
N GLY A 73 3.34 12.63 17.05
CA GLY A 73 3.00 12.52 18.47
C GLY A 73 3.94 11.55 19.22
N PHE A 74 4.18 10.37 18.65
CA PHE A 74 5.14 9.40 19.19
C PHE A 74 6.61 9.89 19.11
N SER A 75 6.98 10.75 18.19
CA SER A 75 8.33 11.30 18.12
C SER A 75 8.53 12.46 19.11
N GLN A 76 7.70 13.48 19.02
CA GLN A 76 7.91 14.79 19.66
C GLN A 76 7.19 14.99 20.99
N ALA A 77 6.05 14.33 21.22
CA ALA A 77 5.32 14.54 22.46
C ALA A 77 6.01 13.87 23.65
N ARG A 78 5.93 14.52 24.82
CA ARG A 78 6.44 14.01 26.09
C ARG A 78 5.27 13.70 27.01
N PHE A 79 4.94 12.42 27.19
CA PHE A 79 3.90 11.97 28.11
C PHE A 79 4.30 10.66 28.82
N ARG A 80 3.67 10.44 29.99
CA ARG A 80 3.93 9.22 30.78
C ARG A 80 3.36 8.01 30.05
N GLY A 81 4.15 6.92 29.99
CA GLY A 81 3.71 5.69 29.33
C GLY A 81 3.92 5.64 27.80
N LYS A 82 4.51 6.68 27.19
CA LYS A 82 4.78 6.72 25.73
C LYS A 82 5.47 5.46 25.21
N GLY A 83 6.53 5.00 25.91
CA GLY A 83 7.26 3.81 25.51
C GLY A 83 6.41 2.54 25.54
N ALA A 84 5.63 2.35 26.61
CA ALA A 84 4.73 1.19 26.73
C ALA A 84 3.63 1.21 25.63
N LEU A 85 3.06 2.39 25.37
CA LEU A 85 2.06 2.55 24.30
C LEU A 85 2.66 2.28 22.91
N PHE A 86 3.90 2.71 22.66
CA PHE A 86 4.59 2.44 21.40
C PHE A 86 4.91 0.95 21.22
N VAL A 87 5.36 0.27 22.30
CA VAL A 87 5.56 -1.19 22.27
C VAL A 87 4.24 -1.92 22.00
N PHE A 88 3.16 -1.51 22.66
CA PHE A 88 1.82 -2.05 22.38
C PHE A 88 1.42 -1.88 20.90
N TYR A 89 1.75 -0.73 20.32
CA TYR A 89 1.52 -0.45 18.90
C TYR A 89 2.32 -1.39 17.98
N ILE A 90 3.57 -1.69 18.34
CA ILE A 90 4.39 -2.69 17.61
C ILE A 90 3.77 -4.08 17.73
N VAL A 91 3.27 -4.46 18.90
CA VAL A 91 2.59 -5.76 19.08
C VAL A 91 1.35 -5.86 18.20
N LEU A 92 0.54 -4.80 18.10
CA LEU A 92 -0.61 -4.75 17.18
C LEU A 92 -0.17 -4.92 15.71
N MET A 93 0.95 -4.34 15.30
CA MET A 93 1.50 -4.51 13.95
C MET A 93 1.85 -5.97 13.64
N MET A 94 2.22 -6.77 14.65
CA MET A 94 2.57 -8.17 14.47
C MET A 94 1.35 -9.11 14.39
N MET A 95 0.14 -8.61 14.63
CA MET A 95 -1.06 -9.43 14.55
C MET A 95 -1.36 -9.80 13.10
N PRO A 96 -1.45 -11.10 12.77
CA PRO A 96 -1.82 -11.52 11.43
C PRO A 96 -3.27 -11.16 11.11
N LEU A 97 -3.54 -10.86 9.84
CA LEU A 97 -4.87 -10.48 9.36
C LEU A 97 -5.94 -11.53 9.75
N GLN A 98 -5.59 -12.81 9.70
CA GLN A 98 -6.48 -13.93 10.02
C GLN A 98 -7.05 -13.85 11.45
N VAL A 99 -6.33 -13.24 12.40
CA VAL A 99 -6.81 -13.04 13.77
C VAL A 99 -7.77 -11.86 13.85
N THR A 100 -7.54 -10.82 13.06
CA THR A 100 -8.32 -9.57 13.13
C THR A 100 -9.54 -9.56 12.20
N ILE A 101 -9.61 -10.47 11.21
CA ILE A 101 -10.65 -10.45 10.19
C ILE A 101 -12.04 -10.76 10.77
N LEU A 102 -12.14 -11.71 11.70
CA LEU A 102 -13.42 -12.06 12.33
C LEU A 102 -13.96 -10.95 13.24
N PRO A 103 -13.18 -10.35 14.16
CA PRO A 103 -13.61 -9.17 14.90
C PRO A 103 -14.03 -8.00 13.99
N ASN A 104 -13.29 -7.74 12.92
CA ASN A 104 -13.65 -6.71 11.94
C ASN A 104 -14.98 -7.02 11.26
N TYR A 105 -15.21 -8.27 10.84
CA TYR A 105 -16.47 -8.68 10.23
C TYR A 105 -17.66 -8.48 11.18
N ILE A 106 -17.52 -8.87 12.46
CA ILE A 106 -18.58 -8.70 13.46
C ILE A 106 -18.87 -7.21 13.66
N GLY A 107 -17.83 -6.38 13.84
CA GLY A 107 -17.99 -4.94 14.01
C GLY A 107 -18.64 -4.27 12.79
N LEU A 108 -18.21 -4.61 11.57
CA LEU A 108 -18.80 -4.08 10.35
C LEU A 108 -20.26 -4.52 10.16
N ARG A 109 -20.58 -5.76 10.50
CA ARG A 109 -21.96 -6.27 10.47
C ARG A 109 -22.86 -5.48 11.44
N ASP A 110 -22.39 -5.27 12.67
CA ASP A 110 -23.15 -4.57 13.69
C ASP A 110 -23.34 -3.07 13.37
N MET A 111 -22.40 -2.50 12.56
CA MET A 111 -22.50 -1.15 12.01
C MET A 111 -23.32 -1.08 10.70
N GLY A 112 -23.77 -2.21 10.13
CA GLY A 112 -24.46 -2.26 8.85
C GLY A 112 -23.58 -1.95 7.63
N LEU A 113 -22.27 -2.16 7.74
CA LEU A 113 -21.28 -1.83 6.70
C LEU A 113 -20.82 -3.06 5.89
N ILE A 114 -21.38 -4.23 6.13
CA ILE A 114 -21.17 -5.40 5.25
C ILE A 114 -21.83 -5.10 3.91
N ASP A 115 -21.14 -5.50 2.83
CA ASP A 115 -21.55 -5.24 1.43
C ASP A 115 -21.58 -3.75 1.08
N HIS A 116 -20.70 -2.97 1.72
CA HIS A 116 -20.54 -1.55 1.46
C HIS A 116 -19.04 -1.18 1.31
N GLN A 117 -18.72 -0.20 0.45
CA GLN A 117 -17.33 0.26 0.21
C GLN A 117 -16.62 0.70 1.49
N LEU A 118 -17.34 1.35 2.42
CA LEU A 118 -16.79 1.75 3.72
C LEU A 118 -16.38 0.54 4.58
N GLY A 119 -16.99 -0.63 4.37
CA GLY A 119 -16.58 -1.87 5.03
C GLY A 119 -15.17 -2.33 4.65
N ILE A 120 -14.67 -1.92 3.48
CA ILE A 120 -13.27 -2.14 3.07
C ILE A 120 -12.38 -1.01 3.60
N ILE A 121 -12.81 0.24 3.45
CA ILE A 121 -11.98 1.41 3.74
C ILE A 121 -11.71 1.54 5.24
N LEU A 122 -12.73 1.48 6.10
CA LEU A 122 -12.62 1.77 7.53
C LEU A 122 -11.61 0.89 8.29
N PRO A 123 -11.61 -0.44 8.15
CA PRO A 123 -10.64 -1.27 8.87
C PRO A 123 -9.19 -0.99 8.44
N MET A 124 -9.00 -0.56 7.21
CA MET A 124 -7.67 -0.31 6.65
C MET A 124 -7.14 1.10 6.87
N VAL A 125 -7.95 2.03 7.36
CA VAL A 125 -7.50 3.41 7.68
C VAL A 125 -6.39 3.42 8.72
N PHE A 126 -6.41 2.46 9.64
CA PHE A 126 -5.46 2.38 10.74
C PHE A 126 -4.34 1.39 10.44
N SER A 127 -3.16 1.90 10.10
CA SER A 127 -1.98 1.09 9.82
C SER A 127 -0.90 1.27 10.89
N PRO A 128 -0.73 0.32 11.82
CA PRO A 128 0.38 0.36 12.76
C PRO A 128 1.75 0.38 12.09
N PHE A 129 1.92 -0.36 10.99
CA PHE A 129 3.15 -0.41 10.23
C PHE A 129 3.61 0.97 9.75
N GLY A 130 2.72 1.73 9.11
CA GLY A 130 3.04 3.06 8.62
C GLY A 130 3.48 4.03 9.73
N VAL A 131 2.82 3.96 10.90
CA VAL A 131 3.19 4.78 12.06
C VAL A 131 4.57 4.40 12.61
N VAL A 132 4.88 3.11 12.72
CA VAL A 132 6.18 2.65 13.22
C VAL A 132 7.32 3.08 12.28
N VAL A 133 7.18 2.86 10.98
CA VAL A 133 8.17 3.26 9.97
C VAL A 133 8.39 4.77 10.00
N MET A 134 7.31 5.53 9.95
CA MET A 134 7.37 7.00 9.97
C MET A 134 7.99 7.53 11.26
N HIS A 135 7.64 6.94 12.41
CA HIS A 135 8.22 7.29 13.70
C HIS A 135 9.74 7.04 13.75
N GLN A 136 10.21 5.89 13.23
CA GLN A 136 11.65 5.59 13.19
C GLN A 136 12.41 6.60 12.32
N TYR A 137 11.82 6.99 11.18
CA TYR A 137 12.42 8.00 10.33
C TYR A 137 12.43 9.39 10.99
N MET A 138 11.34 9.75 11.69
CA MET A 138 11.23 11.03 12.42
C MET A 138 12.27 11.20 13.56
N LYS A 139 12.80 10.11 14.12
CA LYS A 139 13.88 10.19 15.11
C LYS A 139 15.18 10.75 14.55
N ASN A 140 15.39 10.63 13.25
CA ASN A 140 16.60 11.09 12.57
C ASN A 140 16.47 12.54 12.05
N ILE A 141 15.31 13.16 12.23
CA ILE A 141 15.10 14.57 11.86
C ILE A 141 15.85 15.46 12.86
N ASP A 142 16.54 16.48 12.33
CA ASP A 142 17.19 17.50 13.16
C ASP A 142 16.15 18.32 13.92
N ASN A 143 16.15 18.17 15.24
CA ASN A 143 15.24 18.87 16.13
C ASN A 143 15.44 20.40 16.08
N SER A 144 16.61 20.91 15.71
CA SER A 144 16.87 22.33 15.58
C SER A 144 15.92 23.04 14.61
N VAL A 145 15.57 22.37 13.50
CA VAL A 145 14.61 22.89 12.51
C VAL A 145 13.20 22.96 13.10
N ILE A 146 12.81 21.95 13.87
CA ILE A 146 11.50 21.93 14.54
C ILE A 146 11.42 23.01 15.62
N GLU A 147 12.49 23.17 16.41
CA GLU A 147 12.57 24.18 17.47
C GLU A 147 12.56 25.60 16.89
N ALA A 148 13.32 25.87 15.81
CA ALA A 148 13.30 27.16 15.14
C ALA A 148 11.89 27.52 14.66
N THR A 149 11.17 26.58 14.05
CA THR A 149 9.77 26.84 13.62
C THR A 149 8.82 27.05 14.79
N ARG A 150 9.05 26.38 15.92
CA ARG A 150 8.25 26.61 17.16
C ARG A 150 8.45 28.00 17.77
N LEU A 151 9.56 28.66 17.50
CA LEU A 151 9.76 30.06 17.89
C LEU A 151 8.89 31.01 17.05
N GLU A 152 8.57 30.63 15.81
CA GLU A 152 7.75 31.44 14.91
C GLU A 152 6.25 31.18 15.07
N THR A 153 5.85 29.97 15.52
CA THR A 153 4.44 29.58 15.61
C THR A 153 4.14 28.57 16.71
N ASN A 154 3.02 28.77 17.40
CA ASN A 154 2.49 27.83 18.38
C ASN A 154 1.62 26.72 17.73
N SER A 155 1.34 26.80 16.42
CA SER A 155 0.50 25.83 15.72
C SER A 155 1.27 24.57 15.38
N ILE A 156 0.91 23.44 16.00
CA ILE A 156 1.47 22.11 15.73
C ILE A 156 1.28 21.72 14.26
N ILE A 157 0.13 22.02 13.68
CA ILE A 157 -0.17 21.73 12.27
C ILE A 157 0.80 22.47 11.35
N ARG A 158 1.06 23.75 11.66
CA ARG A 158 2.00 24.57 10.88
C ARG A 158 3.42 24.01 10.98
N VAL A 159 3.88 23.65 12.17
CA VAL A 159 5.17 22.97 12.37
C VAL A 159 5.27 21.68 11.56
N MET A 160 4.23 20.85 11.57
CA MET A 160 4.20 19.62 10.77
C MET A 160 4.33 19.90 9.27
N ILE A 161 3.53 20.85 8.74
CA ILE A 161 3.50 21.12 7.29
C ILE A 161 4.79 21.78 6.81
N THR A 162 5.34 22.75 7.58
CA THR A 162 6.49 23.55 7.11
C THR A 162 7.83 22.91 7.40
N SER A 163 7.96 22.14 8.48
CA SER A 163 9.26 21.63 8.94
C SER A 163 9.37 20.11 8.87
N VAL A 164 8.32 19.38 9.24
CA VAL A 164 8.40 17.92 9.37
C VAL A 164 8.12 17.23 8.02
N ILE A 165 6.99 17.52 7.38
CA ILE A 165 6.60 16.87 6.11
C ILE A 165 7.65 17.03 5.01
N PRO A 166 8.28 18.22 4.79
CA PRO A 166 9.31 18.36 3.78
C PRO A 166 10.54 17.45 4.01
N GLN A 167 10.92 17.20 5.26
CA GLN A 167 12.03 16.32 5.60
C GLN A 167 11.66 14.83 5.51
N LEU A 168 10.37 14.50 5.58
CA LEU A 168 9.85 13.14 5.49
C LEU A 168 9.54 12.68 4.07
N ARG A 169 9.77 13.47 3.04
CA ARG A 169 9.30 13.19 1.67
C ARG A 169 9.64 11.78 1.20
N VAL A 170 10.88 11.34 1.40
CA VAL A 170 11.35 10.01 1.00
C VAL A 170 10.61 8.91 1.76
N CYS A 171 10.47 9.07 3.08
CA CYS A 171 9.72 8.12 3.92
C CYS A 171 8.22 8.10 3.54
N ILE A 172 7.62 9.26 3.28
CA ILE A 172 6.22 9.35 2.82
C ILE A 172 6.04 8.58 1.51
N PHE A 173 6.94 8.76 0.53
CA PHE A 173 6.88 8.02 -0.74
C PHE A 173 7.01 6.51 -0.53
N ALA A 174 7.93 6.06 0.33
CA ALA A 174 8.07 4.64 0.65
C ALA A 174 6.79 4.08 1.31
N VAL A 175 6.21 4.81 2.25
CA VAL A 175 4.95 4.41 2.91
C VAL A 175 3.78 4.40 1.90
N VAL A 176 3.68 5.41 1.02
CA VAL A 176 2.66 5.45 -0.05
C VAL A 176 2.75 4.23 -0.95
N LEU A 177 3.96 3.89 -1.42
CA LEU A 177 4.17 2.70 -2.26
C LEU A 177 3.74 1.43 -1.55
N PHE A 178 4.13 1.28 -0.28
CA PHE A 178 3.84 0.08 0.49
C PHE A 178 2.34 -0.07 0.76
N VAL A 179 1.70 1.00 1.23
CA VAL A 179 0.26 1.03 1.52
C VAL A 179 -0.56 0.82 0.25
N PHE A 180 -0.20 1.51 -0.83
CA PHE A 180 -0.90 1.33 -2.10
C PHE A 180 -0.79 -0.11 -2.61
N ALA A 181 0.43 -0.69 -2.59
CA ALA A 181 0.63 -2.06 -3.02
C ALA A 181 -0.13 -3.07 -2.15
N ASP A 182 -0.16 -2.87 -0.83
CA ASP A 182 -0.93 -3.70 0.11
C ASP A 182 -2.43 -3.64 -0.20
N CYS A 183 -2.99 -2.43 -0.36
CA CYS A 183 -4.39 -2.22 -0.71
C CYS A 183 -4.73 -2.75 -2.12
N TRP A 184 -3.81 -2.58 -3.08
CA TRP A 184 -4.00 -3.05 -4.45
C TRP A 184 -4.09 -4.58 -4.53
N ASN A 185 -3.28 -5.26 -3.72
CA ASN A 185 -3.22 -6.73 -3.68
C ASN A 185 -4.25 -7.37 -2.73
N MET A 186 -5.10 -6.60 -2.04
CA MET A 186 -6.03 -7.18 -1.06
C MET A 186 -7.06 -8.10 -1.73
N VAL A 187 -7.23 -9.28 -1.15
CA VAL A 187 -8.16 -10.33 -1.60
C VAL A 187 -9.10 -10.74 -0.47
N GLU A 188 -8.56 -11.01 0.73
CA GLU A 188 -9.31 -11.63 1.82
C GLU A 188 -10.46 -10.73 2.31
N GLN A 189 -10.22 -9.43 2.51
CA GLN A 189 -11.24 -8.50 2.99
C GLN A 189 -12.37 -8.32 1.97
N PRO A 190 -12.13 -8.01 0.67
CA PRO A 190 -13.19 -7.93 -0.31
C PRO A 190 -13.99 -9.22 -0.47
N MET A 191 -13.34 -10.38 -0.38
CA MET A 191 -14.04 -11.68 -0.48
C MET A 191 -14.97 -11.93 0.70
N LEU A 192 -14.62 -11.48 1.91
CA LEU A 192 -15.39 -11.74 3.13
C LEU A 192 -16.41 -10.66 3.46
N PHE A 193 -16.11 -9.39 3.15
CA PHE A 193 -16.95 -8.27 3.55
C PHE A 193 -17.92 -7.82 2.46
N LEU A 194 -17.66 -8.18 1.18
CA LEU A 194 -18.49 -7.80 0.04
C LEU A 194 -19.17 -9.04 -0.57
N LYS A 195 -20.48 -8.98 -0.70
CA LYS A 195 -21.30 -9.99 -1.37
C LYS A 195 -21.52 -9.66 -2.85
N ASN A 196 -21.71 -8.35 -3.13
CA ASN A 196 -21.87 -7.87 -4.50
C ASN A 196 -20.55 -7.94 -5.26
N GLU A 197 -20.53 -8.70 -6.37
CA GLU A 197 -19.35 -8.87 -7.20
C GLU A 197 -18.83 -7.53 -7.77
N GLU A 198 -19.73 -6.61 -8.11
CA GLU A 198 -19.37 -5.30 -8.67
C GLU A 198 -18.61 -4.40 -7.67
N LEU A 199 -18.69 -4.67 -6.36
CA LEU A 199 -17.96 -3.93 -5.33
C LEU A 199 -16.57 -4.50 -5.04
N LYS A 200 -16.29 -5.73 -5.50
CA LYS A 200 -15.01 -6.41 -5.26
C LYS A 200 -13.87 -5.77 -6.03
N THR A 201 -12.67 -6.23 -5.77
CA THR A 201 -11.41 -5.73 -6.35
C THR A 201 -10.94 -6.57 -7.53
N LEU A 202 -10.09 -5.99 -8.38
CA LEU A 202 -9.47 -6.69 -9.50
C LEU A 202 -8.56 -7.85 -9.04
N SER A 203 -7.95 -7.74 -7.85
CA SER A 203 -7.20 -8.84 -7.23
C SER A 203 -8.09 -10.06 -6.95
N VAL A 204 -9.34 -9.85 -6.54
CA VAL A 204 -10.33 -10.94 -6.40
C VAL A 204 -10.69 -11.53 -7.76
N PHE A 205 -10.85 -10.70 -8.79
CA PHE A 205 -11.11 -11.18 -10.16
C PHE A 205 -10.02 -12.16 -10.63
N ILE A 206 -8.75 -11.79 -10.49
CA ILE A 206 -7.60 -12.61 -10.89
C ILE A 206 -7.49 -13.88 -10.04
N THR A 207 -7.80 -13.81 -8.75
CA THR A 207 -7.73 -14.97 -7.85
C THR A 207 -8.83 -16.01 -8.17
N ASN A 208 -9.98 -15.58 -8.69
CA ASN A 208 -11.08 -16.44 -9.11
C ASN A 208 -10.89 -17.01 -10.53
N ALA A 209 -9.66 -17.38 -10.88
CA ALA A 209 -9.27 -17.88 -12.19
C ALA A 209 -10.13 -19.05 -12.72
N GLN A 210 -10.80 -19.80 -11.82
CA GLN A 210 -11.69 -20.91 -12.20
C GLN A 210 -12.96 -20.45 -12.94
N ASN A 211 -13.34 -19.19 -12.78
CA ASN A 211 -14.55 -18.63 -13.40
C ASN A 211 -14.30 -17.98 -14.76
N TYR A 212 -13.02 -17.83 -15.15
CA TYR A 212 -12.63 -17.13 -16.37
C TYR A 212 -11.68 -17.99 -17.20
N THR A 213 -11.75 -17.86 -18.51
CA THR A 213 -10.80 -18.48 -19.43
C THR A 213 -9.43 -17.79 -19.35
N GLY A 214 -8.35 -18.52 -19.68
CA GLY A 214 -7.01 -17.92 -19.76
C GLY A 214 -6.93 -16.74 -20.72
N GLU A 215 -7.80 -16.72 -21.75
CA GLU A 215 -7.89 -15.66 -22.75
C GLU A 215 -8.23 -14.29 -22.14
N VAL A 216 -9.06 -14.25 -21.09
CA VAL A 216 -9.44 -13.03 -20.36
C VAL A 216 -8.55 -12.79 -19.13
N LEU A 217 -8.11 -13.87 -18.49
CA LEU A 217 -7.36 -13.80 -17.22
C LEU A 217 -5.96 -13.20 -17.41
N PHE A 218 -5.20 -13.61 -18.45
CA PHE A 218 -3.87 -13.07 -18.67
C PHE A 218 -3.86 -11.59 -19.06
N PRO A 219 -4.73 -11.10 -19.96
CA PRO A 219 -4.91 -9.67 -20.16
C PRO A 219 -5.28 -8.90 -18.90
N ALA A 220 -6.18 -9.43 -18.06
CA ALA A 220 -6.54 -8.81 -16.78
C ALA A 220 -5.33 -8.73 -15.82
N ALA A 221 -4.49 -9.78 -15.78
CA ALA A 221 -3.27 -9.78 -14.97
C ALA A 221 -2.24 -8.74 -15.47
N VAL A 222 -2.13 -8.54 -16.78
CA VAL A 222 -1.29 -7.46 -17.34
C VAL A 222 -1.85 -6.08 -16.96
N MET A 223 -3.15 -5.87 -17.07
CA MET A 223 -3.80 -4.61 -16.64
C MET A 223 -3.63 -4.36 -15.14
N PHE A 224 -3.62 -5.42 -14.33
CA PHE A 224 -3.35 -5.35 -12.90
C PHE A 224 -1.93 -4.87 -12.57
N LEU A 225 -0.93 -5.20 -13.37
CA LEU A 225 0.46 -4.77 -13.16
C LEU A 225 0.66 -3.28 -13.43
N ILE A 226 -0.11 -2.68 -14.35
CA ILE A 226 0.12 -1.31 -14.85
C ILE A 226 0.13 -0.25 -13.73
N PRO A 227 -0.87 -0.14 -12.83
CA PRO A 227 -0.87 0.91 -11.81
C PRO A 227 0.31 0.82 -10.84
N VAL A 228 0.70 -0.39 -10.45
CA VAL A 228 1.84 -0.61 -9.56
C VAL A 228 3.16 -0.24 -10.24
N LEU A 229 3.33 -0.62 -11.50
CA LEU A 229 4.51 -0.25 -12.29
C LEU A 229 4.59 1.26 -12.51
N LEU A 230 3.50 1.93 -12.85
CA LEU A 230 3.46 3.38 -13.01
C LEU A 230 3.81 4.09 -11.72
N LEU A 231 3.26 3.63 -10.59
CA LEU A 231 3.56 4.19 -9.29
C LEU A 231 5.05 4.01 -8.94
N TYR A 232 5.61 2.82 -9.16
CA TYR A 232 7.03 2.54 -8.95
C TYR A 232 7.92 3.46 -9.81
N LEU A 233 7.64 3.55 -11.10
CA LEU A 233 8.41 4.41 -12.02
C LEU A 233 8.35 5.89 -11.63
N PHE A 234 7.19 6.36 -11.15
CA PHE A 234 7.02 7.74 -10.69
C PHE A 234 7.85 8.06 -9.44
N PHE A 235 7.98 7.10 -8.52
CA PHE A 235 8.68 7.30 -7.25
C PHE A 235 10.12 6.79 -7.22
N ASN A 236 10.60 6.12 -8.29
CA ASN A 236 11.93 5.50 -8.35
C ASN A 236 13.07 6.46 -7.97
N ASP A 237 13.11 7.66 -8.56
CA ASP A 237 14.15 8.66 -8.28
C ASP A 237 14.18 9.10 -6.81
N SER A 238 13.01 9.10 -6.15
CA SER A 238 12.91 9.49 -4.75
C SER A 238 13.39 8.38 -3.81
N LEU A 239 13.17 7.12 -4.19
CA LEU A 239 13.65 5.95 -3.46
C LEU A 239 15.17 5.81 -3.56
N GLU A 240 15.75 5.99 -4.76
CA GLU A 240 17.21 5.96 -4.95
C GLU A 240 17.92 7.01 -4.09
N LYS A 241 17.42 8.25 -4.07
CA LYS A 241 17.97 9.31 -3.23
C LYS A 241 17.89 8.98 -1.73
N GLY A 242 16.83 8.29 -1.30
CA GLY A 242 16.68 7.86 0.08
C GLY A 242 17.67 6.78 0.50
N LEU A 243 17.97 5.84 -0.38
CA LEU A 243 18.94 4.78 -0.13
C LEU A 243 20.38 5.32 -0.08
N THR A 244 20.72 6.25 -0.97
CA THR A 244 22.08 6.85 -1.01
C THR A 244 22.36 7.79 0.16
N LEU A 245 21.34 8.44 0.75
CA LEU A 245 21.50 9.26 1.96
C LEU A 245 21.72 8.42 3.22
N GLY A 246 21.24 7.16 3.24
CA GLY A 246 21.49 6.22 4.33
C GLY A 246 22.91 5.69 4.40
N ASP A 247 23.68 5.70 3.30
CA ASP A 247 25.08 5.27 3.25
C ASP A 247 26.08 6.36 3.68
N LEU A 248 25.61 7.58 3.95
CA LEU A 248 26.46 8.74 4.35
C LEU A 248 26.34 9.09 5.85
N SER A 249 25.62 8.31 6.63
CA SER A 249 25.50 8.39 8.09
C SER A 249 26.15 7.15 8.72
#